data_cbc4196ae32413cedc9bbc4221135bb3
#
_entry.id   cbc4196ae32413cedc9bbc4221135bb3
#
_cell.length_a   1.000
_cell.length_b   1.000
_cell.length_c   1.000
_cell.angle_alpha   90.00
_cell.angle_beta   90.00
_cell.angle_gamma   90.00
#
_symmetry.space_group_name_H-M   'P 1'
#
loop_
_entity.id
_entity.type
_entity.pdbx_description
1 polymer ?
#
loop_
_entity_poly.entity_id
_entity_poly.type
_entity_poly.pdbx_seq_one_letter_code
_entity_poly.pdbx_strand_id
1 'polypeptide(L)'
;VEALDPSQLDVPQDWKNLPTFLLEPGSTFTLTEQYRGDVTPAANQIEATRIVWLDFDGTGATVKDTLGGTMNQGWRLLAQPHIQLGRVAVDGQPQLVTRSTGDKADGVEIRQRKLNLEAISRVQDRTALTASGWQHDLEQLSMTVNLPPGWKLWHVSGADSINESWLSRWDLWDLFLCLLIVGATFRLLGLRWAALATLTLALIYHESNAPVITWVVLIGVLPLLNVLPQG
;
A
#
# COMPACT_ATOMS: atom_id res chain seq x y z
N VAL A 1 -19.55 30.93 46.81
CA VAL A 1 -19.46 29.64 47.51
C VAL A 1 -18.19 29.68 48.35
N GLU A 2 -18.30 29.44 49.63
CA GLU A 2 -17.16 29.47 50.57
C GLU A 2 -16.51 28.10 50.58
N ALA A 3 -15.16 28.06 50.46
CA ALA A 3 -14.39 26.83 50.54
C ALA A 3 -14.16 26.47 52.02
N LEU A 4 -14.40 25.23 52.38
CA LEU A 4 -14.17 24.70 53.74
C LEU A 4 -12.99 23.75 53.75
N ASP A 5 -12.31 23.69 54.91
CA ASP A 5 -11.26 22.69 55.10
C ASP A 5 -11.88 21.30 55.37
N PRO A 6 -11.70 20.34 54.50
CA PRO A 6 -12.30 19.01 54.62
C PRO A 6 -11.83 18.25 55.86
N SER A 7 -10.67 18.61 56.42
CA SER A 7 -10.11 17.95 57.60
C SER A 7 -10.91 18.21 58.87
N GLN A 8 -11.65 19.30 58.92
CA GLN A 8 -12.49 19.72 60.05
C GLN A 8 -13.92 19.20 59.98
N LEU A 9 -14.28 18.49 58.89
CA LEU A 9 -15.63 17.98 58.66
C LEU A 9 -15.69 16.48 58.99
N ASP A 10 -16.88 16.07 59.45
CA ASP A 10 -17.17 14.66 59.68
C ASP A 10 -17.56 13.98 58.35
N VAL A 11 -16.58 13.72 57.53
CA VAL A 11 -16.73 13.08 56.21
C VAL A 11 -15.82 11.85 56.10
N PRO A 12 -16.12 10.87 55.25
CA PRO A 12 -15.27 9.72 54.99
C PRO A 12 -13.81 10.12 54.69
N GLN A 13 -12.86 9.30 55.12
CA GLN A 13 -11.42 9.60 55.00
C GLN A 13 -11.00 9.87 53.55
N ASP A 14 -11.59 9.14 52.61
CA ASP A 14 -11.30 9.28 51.16
C ASP A 14 -11.75 10.63 50.59
N TRP A 15 -12.72 11.30 51.25
CA TRP A 15 -13.25 12.59 50.82
C TRP A 15 -12.47 13.77 51.37
N LYS A 16 -11.61 13.55 52.37
CA LYS A 16 -10.80 14.62 53.00
C LYS A 16 -9.79 15.24 52.05
N ASN A 17 -9.49 14.56 50.92
CA ASN A 17 -8.59 15.06 49.88
C ASN A 17 -9.32 15.79 48.76
N LEU A 18 -10.65 15.93 48.85
CA LEU A 18 -11.47 16.58 47.82
C LEU A 18 -11.81 18.01 48.19
N PRO A 19 -11.89 18.93 47.22
CA PRO A 19 -12.36 20.31 47.48
C PRO A 19 -13.78 20.31 48.08
N THR A 20 -13.95 20.99 49.18
CA THR A 20 -15.23 21.04 49.91
C THR A 20 -15.74 22.46 49.98
N PHE A 21 -17.02 22.64 49.72
CA PHE A 21 -17.68 23.95 49.64
C PHE A 21 -18.95 23.98 50.45
N LEU A 22 -19.19 25.11 51.15
CA LEU A 22 -20.46 25.36 51.83
C LEU A 22 -21.51 25.87 50.84
N LEU A 23 -22.61 25.14 50.73
CA LEU A 23 -23.77 25.54 49.94
C LEU A 23 -24.95 25.84 50.84
N GLU A 24 -25.43 27.07 50.83
CA GLU A 24 -26.65 27.46 51.50
C GLU A 24 -27.88 27.08 50.65
N PRO A 25 -29.05 26.83 51.28
CA PRO A 25 -30.29 26.59 50.56
C PRO A 25 -30.62 27.76 49.61
N GLY A 26 -30.76 27.47 48.31
CA GLY A 26 -31.04 28.49 47.28
C GLY A 26 -29.79 29.04 46.59
N SER A 27 -28.57 28.69 47.01
CA SER A 27 -27.34 29.07 46.28
C SER A 27 -27.16 28.23 45.01
N THR A 28 -26.57 28.84 43.99
CA THR A 28 -26.25 28.16 42.71
C THR A 28 -24.80 27.84 42.68
N PHE A 29 -24.48 26.58 42.38
CA PHE A 29 -23.13 26.08 42.15
C PHE A 29 -22.96 25.78 40.66
N THR A 30 -22.05 26.49 40.01
CA THR A 30 -21.75 26.28 38.59
C THR A 30 -20.36 25.64 38.42
N LEU A 31 -20.31 24.47 37.78
CA LEU A 31 -19.08 23.82 37.38
C LEU A 31 -18.84 24.11 35.90
N THR A 32 -17.71 24.73 35.62
CA THR A 32 -17.29 24.94 34.22
C THR A 32 -16.12 24.01 33.95
N GLU A 33 -16.28 23.04 33.06
CA GLU A 33 -15.21 22.20 32.59
C GLU A 33 -14.26 23.05 31.74
N GLN A 34 -13.00 23.20 32.16
CA GLN A 34 -12.02 23.97 31.43
C GLN A 34 -11.28 23.10 30.39
N TYR A 35 -11.01 21.85 30.74
CA TYR A 35 -10.47 20.86 29.82
C TYR A 35 -10.68 19.46 30.37
N ARG A 36 -10.69 18.49 29.49
CA ARG A 36 -10.74 17.06 29.82
C ARG A 36 -9.58 16.34 29.16
N GLY A 37 -8.68 15.78 29.96
CA GLY A 37 -7.46 15.12 29.47
C GLY A 37 -6.40 16.12 29.03
N ASP A 38 -5.54 15.73 28.10
CA ASP A 38 -4.49 16.59 27.55
C ASP A 38 -5.12 17.69 26.68
N VAL A 39 -4.73 18.94 26.90
CA VAL A 39 -5.25 20.10 26.13
C VAL A 39 -4.86 19.99 24.66
N THR A 40 -3.73 19.40 24.37
CA THR A 40 -3.21 19.14 23.02
C THR A 40 -2.60 17.74 22.99
N PRO A 41 -3.40 16.68 22.76
CA PRO A 41 -2.84 15.35 22.69
C PRO A 41 -1.85 15.25 21.52
N ALA A 42 -0.76 14.51 21.72
CA ALA A 42 0.24 14.26 20.66
C ALA A 42 -0.44 13.66 19.42
N ALA A 43 0.16 13.87 18.26
CA ALA A 43 -0.31 13.24 17.03
C ALA A 43 -0.27 11.70 17.15
N ASN A 44 -1.09 11.02 16.38
CA ASN A 44 -1.04 9.57 16.26
C ASN A 44 0.26 9.17 15.57
N GLN A 45 0.87 8.08 16.05
CA GLN A 45 2.07 7.50 15.46
C GLN A 45 1.68 6.12 14.93
N ILE A 46 1.40 6.05 13.63
CA ILE A 46 0.90 4.83 12.99
C ILE A 46 1.81 4.47 11.83
N GLU A 47 2.25 3.23 11.83
CA GLU A 47 2.95 2.59 10.73
C GLU A 47 2.03 1.59 10.06
N ALA A 48 2.17 1.41 8.74
CA ALA A 48 1.36 0.48 7.99
C ALA A 48 2.21 -0.38 7.04
N THR A 49 1.88 -1.67 7.03
CA THR A 49 2.34 -2.61 6.00
C THR A 49 1.13 -3.05 5.18
N ARG A 50 1.21 -2.84 3.87
CA ARG A 50 0.14 -3.12 2.93
C ARG A 50 0.57 -4.16 1.91
N ILE A 51 -0.19 -5.25 1.79
CA ILE A 51 0.03 -6.28 0.79
C ILE A 51 -1.20 -6.31 -0.13
N VAL A 52 -0.95 -6.14 -1.41
CA VAL A 52 -1.98 -6.08 -2.44
C VAL A 52 -1.83 -7.29 -3.36
N TRP A 53 -2.91 -8.00 -3.60
CA TRP A 53 -3.01 -9.07 -4.60
C TRP A 53 -3.99 -8.62 -5.67
N LEU A 54 -3.49 -8.44 -6.88
CA LEU A 54 -4.33 -8.11 -8.04
C LEU A 54 -5.15 -9.34 -8.46
N ASP A 55 -6.34 -9.10 -8.96
CA ASP A 55 -7.18 -10.16 -9.51
C ASP A 55 -6.69 -10.64 -10.87
N PHE A 56 -7.03 -11.87 -11.23
CA PHE A 56 -6.66 -12.46 -12.52
C PHE A 56 -7.21 -11.70 -13.73
N ASP A 57 -8.40 -11.13 -13.60
CA ASP A 57 -9.00 -10.31 -14.64
C ASP A 57 -8.51 -8.85 -14.60
N GLY A 58 -7.74 -8.53 -13.57
CA GLY A 58 -7.19 -7.21 -13.31
C GLY A 58 -8.24 -6.15 -13.01
N THR A 59 -9.46 -6.49 -12.61
CA THR A 59 -10.54 -5.51 -12.34
C THR A 59 -10.54 -4.99 -10.92
N GLY A 60 -9.86 -5.67 -9.99
CA GLY A 60 -9.79 -5.30 -8.59
C GLY A 60 -8.57 -5.87 -7.90
N ALA A 61 -8.56 -5.72 -6.58
CA ALA A 61 -7.51 -6.25 -5.73
C ALA A 61 -8.04 -6.62 -4.34
N THR A 62 -7.47 -7.67 -3.77
CA THR A 62 -7.59 -7.97 -2.35
C THR A 62 -6.40 -7.37 -1.63
N VAL A 63 -6.64 -6.70 -0.52
CA VAL A 63 -5.61 -5.99 0.24
C VAL A 63 -5.62 -6.47 1.67
N LYS A 64 -4.44 -6.77 2.20
CA LYS A 64 -4.19 -6.97 3.62
C LYS A 64 -3.39 -5.79 4.14
N ASP A 65 -3.96 -5.06 5.08
CA ASP A 65 -3.29 -3.99 5.82
C ASP A 65 -2.98 -4.45 7.24
N THR A 66 -1.76 -4.20 7.69
CA THR A 66 -1.35 -4.36 9.09
C THR A 66 -0.92 -2.99 9.59
N LEU A 67 -1.62 -2.47 10.60
CA LEU A 67 -1.33 -1.18 11.22
C LEU A 67 -0.85 -1.39 12.64
N GLY A 68 0.28 -0.76 12.97
CA GLY A 68 0.85 -0.75 14.30
C GLY A 68 1.15 0.65 14.77
N GLY A 69 1.25 0.84 16.10
CA GLY A 69 1.67 2.13 16.65
C GLY A 69 0.85 2.59 17.85
N THR A 70 0.67 3.90 17.97
CA THR A 70 -0.01 4.52 19.11
C THR A 70 -1.05 5.53 18.62
N MET A 71 -2.29 5.35 19.08
CA MET A 71 -3.38 6.30 18.88
C MET A 71 -3.48 7.23 20.10
N ASN A 72 -3.19 8.50 19.90
CA ASN A 72 -3.29 9.54 20.92
C ASN A 72 -4.55 10.39 20.74
N GLN A 73 -5.06 10.43 19.50
CA GLN A 73 -6.22 11.22 19.12
C GLN A 73 -7.18 10.36 18.29
N GLY A 74 -8.47 10.58 18.51
CA GLY A 74 -9.51 9.84 17.82
C GLY A 74 -9.60 8.39 18.29
N TRP A 75 -10.75 7.78 18.03
CA TRP A 75 -11.05 6.39 18.41
C TRP A 75 -11.63 5.63 17.25
N ARG A 76 -11.46 6.14 16.04
CA ARG A 76 -12.00 5.53 14.83
C ARG A 76 -11.02 5.66 13.68
N LEU A 77 -10.73 4.56 13.01
CA LEU A 77 -10.00 4.54 11.75
C LEU A 77 -11.00 4.38 10.61
N LEU A 78 -10.93 5.27 9.62
CA LEU A 78 -11.76 5.26 8.43
C LEU A 78 -10.95 4.77 7.24
N ALA A 79 -11.52 3.85 6.47
CA ALA A 79 -10.97 3.47 5.18
C ALA A 79 -11.23 4.55 4.13
N GLN A 80 -10.47 4.54 3.04
CA GLN A 80 -10.78 5.38 1.87
C GLN A 80 -12.13 4.97 1.25
N PRO A 81 -12.91 5.90 0.67
CA PRO A 81 -14.27 5.62 0.20
C PRO A 81 -14.38 4.51 -0.85
N HIS A 82 -13.31 4.29 -1.64
CA HIS A 82 -13.25 3.25 -2.68
C HIS A 82 -12.81 1.87 -2.13
N ILE A 83 -12.54 1.77 -0.84
CA ILE A 83 -12.11 0.54 -0.17
C ILE A 83 -13.27 0.00 0.65
N GLN A 84 -13.61 -1.25 0.38
CA GLN A 84 -14.62 -1.99 1.15
C GLN A 84 -13.90 -2.86 2.17
N LEU A 85 -14.09 -2.57 3.46
CA LEU A 85 -13.56 -3.39 4.53
C LEU A 85 -14.37 -4.69 4.63
N GLY A 86 -13.67 -5.82 4.59
CA GLY A 86 -14.26 -7.14 4.81
C GLY A 86 -14.10 -7.58 6.26
N ARG A 87 -12.89 -7.94 6.64
CA ARG A 87 -12.56 -8.40 8.00
C ARG A 87 -11.56 -7.46 8.64
N VAL A 88 -11.84 -7.07 9.88
CA VAL A 88 -10.90 -6.31 10.71
C VAL A 88 -10.72 -7.03 12.04
N ALA A 89 -9.49 -7.10 12.52
CA ALA A 89 -9.15 -7.62 13.85
C ALA A 89 -8.19 -6.66 14.55
N VAL A 90 -8.38 -6.46 15.84
CA VAL A 90 -7.46 -5.70 16.71
C VAL A 90 -6.95 -6.65 17.78
N ASP A 91 -5.64 -6.78 17.92
CA ASP A 91 -4.98 -7.78 18.77
C ASP A 91 -5.51 -9.20 18.55
N GLY A 92 -5.78 -9.55 17.29
CA GLY A 92 -6.34 -10.84 16.90
C GLY A 92 -7.84 -11.00 17.15
N GLN A 93 -8.50 -10.06 17.82
CA GLN A 93 -9.93 -10.10 18.10
C GLN A 93 -10.75 -9.42 16.98
N PRO A 94 -11.73 -10.11 16.39
CA PRO A 94 -12.58 -9.53 15.36
C PRO A 94 -13.27 -8.25 15.84
N GLN A 95 -13.28 -7.21 15.00
CA GLN A 95 -13.94 -5.94 15.26
C GLN A 95 -15.08 -5.72 14.27
N LEU A 96 -16.10 -5.01 14.73
CA LEU A 96 -17.24 -4.64 13.90
C LEU A 96 -16.86 -3.50 12.95
N VAL A 97 -17.01 -3.74 11.66
CA VAL A 97 -16.92 -2.71 10.63
C VAL A 97 -18.24 -1.95 10.62
N THR A 98 -18.18 -0.65 10.80
CA THR A 98 -19.36 0.23 10.84
C THR A 98 -19.22 1.33 9.80
N ARG A 99 -20.35 1.74 9.24
CA ARG A 99 -20.44 2.91 8.36
C ARG A 99 -21.22 4.01 9.09
N SER A 100 -20.60 5.18 9.24
CA SER A 100 -21.27 6.34 9.84
C SER A 100 -22.27 6.93 8.84
N THR A 101 -23.38 7.45 9.35
CA THR A 101 -24.43 8.05 8.53
C THR A 101 -23.95 9.30 7.77
N GLY A 102 -22.90 9.98 8.26
CA GLY A 102 -22.26 11.14 7.62
C GLY A 102 -21.11 10.79 6.69
N ASP A 103 -20.44 9.64 6.90
CA ASP A 103 -19.28 9.20 6.13
C ASP A 103 -19.70 8.07 5.20
N LYS A 104 -19.39 8.22 3.91
CA LYS A 104 -19.62 7.14 2.93
C LYS A 104 -18.54 6.03 3.04
N ALA A 105 -17.67 6.10 4.03
CA ALA A 105 -16.54 5.21 4.24
C ALA A 105 -16.81 4.20 5.36
N ASP A 106 -16.28 3.00 5.20
CA ASP A 106 -16.24 1.98 6.25
C ASP A 106 -15.20 2.38 7.30
N GLY A 107 -15.45 2.03 8.56
CA GLY A 107 -14.52 2.33 9.64
C GLY A 107 -14.62 1.34 10.79
N VAL A 108 -13.62 1.37 11.65
CA VAL A 108 -13.53 0.53 12.84
C VAL A 108 -13.20 1.39 14.06
N GLU A 109 -13.84 1.09 15.19
CA GLU A 109 -13.55 1.75 16.46
C GLU A 109 -12.36 1.07 17.16
N ILE A 110 -11.41 1.91 17.61
CA ILE A 110 -10.23 1.49 18.36
C ILE A 110 -10.37 2.02 19.78
N ARG A 111 -10.56 1.14 20.76
CA ARG A 111 -10.78 1.52 22.16
C ARG A 111 -9.54 1.46 23.04
N GLN A 112 -8.39 1.34 22.42
CA GLN A 112 -7.10 1.23 23.10
C GLN A 112 -6.05 2.12 22.46
N ARG A 113 -5.09 2.55 23.27
CA ARG A 113 -4.04 3.46 22.82
C ARG A 113 -3.01 2.76 21.91
N LYS A 114 -2.66 1.52 22.24
CA LYS A 114 -1.75 0.71 21.43
C LYS A 114 -2.53 0.11 20.26
N LEU A 115 -2.13 0.43 19.06
CA LEU A 115 -2.73 -0.08 17.83
C LEU A 115 -1.97 -1.31 17.35
N ASN A 116 -2.68 -2.41 17.13
CA ASN A 116 -2.23 -3.59 16.40
C ASN A 116 -3.43 -4.13 15.65
N LEU A 117 -3.62 -3.65 14.42
CA LEU A 117 -4.79 -3.91 13.61
C LEU A 117 -4.41 -4.67 12.34
N GLU A 118 -5.15 -5.72 12.04
CA GLU A 118 -5.14 -6.40 10.75
C GLU A 118 -6.48 -6.19 10.06
N ALA A 119 -6.44 -5.76 8.79
CA ALA A 119 -7.62 -5.60 7.97
C ALA A 119 -7.46 -6.31 6.63
N ILE A 120 -8.53 -6.96 6.18
CA ILE A 120 -8.65 -7.49 4.82
C ILE A 120 -9.74 -6.67 4.14
N SER A 121 -9.41 -6.11 3.01
CA SER A 121 -10.30 -5.23 2.26
C SER A 121 -10.31 -5.55 0.77
N ARG A 122 -11.29 -5.02 0.08
CA ARG A 122 -11.48 -5.15 -1.35
C ARG A 122 -11.42 -3.79 -2.01
N VAL A 123 -10.63 -3.67 -3.06
CA VAL A 123 -10.58 -2.52 -3.95
C VAL A 123 -11.20 -2.93 -5.28
N GLN A 124 -12.25 -2.22 -5.71
CA GLN A 124 -12.97 -2.53 -6.94
C GLN A 124 -12.54 -1.66 -8.13
N ASP A 125 -11.88 -0.54 -7.87
CA ASP A 125 -11.41 0.35 -8.92
C ASP A 125 -9.90 0.22 -9.13
N ARG A 126 -9.51 0.03 -10.39
CA ARG A 126 -8.18 -0.29 -10.85
C ARG A 126 -7.36 0.92 -11.30
N THR A 127 -7.97 2.05 -11.52
CA THR A 127 -7.33 3.21 -12.17
C THR A 127 -6.23 3.84 -11.32
N ALA A 128 -6.28 3.68 -9.98
CA ALA A 128 -5.20 4.09 -9.10
C ALA A 128 -5.19 3.25 -7.81
N LEU A 129 -4.14 2.48 -7.60
CA LEU A 129 -3.84 1.93 -6.29
C LEU A 129 -3.34 3.08 -5.40
N THR A 130 -4.15 3.47 -4.42
CA THR A 130 -3.72 4.45 -3.43
C THR A 130 -2.68 3.83 -2.51
N ALA A 131 -1.63 4.56 -2.19
CA ALA A 131 -0.58 4.11 -1.29
C ALA A 131 -1.17 3.73 0.07
N SER A 132 -1.96 4.62 0.69
CA SER A 132 -2.70 4.32 1.90
C SER A 132 -4.15 3.95 1.61
N GLY A 133 -4.66 2.95 2.31
CA GLY A 133 -6.08 2.57 2.31
C GLY A 133 -6.90 3.27 3.39
N TRP A 134 -6.27 4.12 4.20
CA TRP A 134 -6.86 4.72 5.38
C TRP A 134 -6.85 6.24 5.30
N GLN A 135 -7.89 6.87 5.83
CA GLN A 135 -8.00 8.33 5.96
C GLN A 135 -7.27 8.78 7.23
N HIS A 136 -6.01 8.43 7.32
CA HIS A 136 -5.18 8.76 8.48
C HIS A 136 -3.74 8.99 8.04
N ASP A 137 -3.06 9.92 8.71
CA ASP A 137 -1.64 10.16 8.46
C ASP A 137 -0.83 8.98 9.00
N LEU A 138 0.11 8.49 8.20
CA LEU A 138 1.01 7.39 8.53
C LEU A 138 2.44 7.92 8.59
N GLU A 139 3.18 7.54 9.64
CA GLU A 139 4.61 7.88 9.75
C GLU A 139 5.45 7.06 8.77
N GLN A 140 5.08 5.79 8.59
CA GLN A 140 5.74 4.88 7.67
C GLN A 140 4.72 4.01 6.96
N LEU A 141 4.93 3.83 5.66
CA LEU A 141 4.14 2.92 4.84
C LEU A 141 5.05 2.06 3.98
N SER A 142 4.88 0.75 4.11
CA SER A 142 5.47 -0.24 3.19
C SER A 142 4.35 -0.90 2.39
N MET A 143 4.45 -0.90 1.05
CA MET A 143 3.47 -1.52 0.19
C MET A 143 4.12 -2.53 -0.76
N THR A 144 3.58 -3.74 -0.78
CA THR A 144 3.96 -4.79 -1.72
C THR A 144 2.79 -5.12 -2.62
N VAL A 145 3.01 -5.11 -3.94
CA VAL A 145 1.99 -5.49 -4.93
C VAL A 145 2.38 -6.83 -5.55
N ASN A 146 1.50 -7.81 -5.42
CA ASN A 146 1.65 -9.13 -5.99
C ASN A 146 0.80 -9.24 -7.26
N LEU A 147 1.43 -9.66 -8.34
CA LEU A 147 0.76 -9.93 -9.60
C LEU A 147 0.18 -11.35 -9.61
N PRO A 148 -0.91 -11.61 -10.35
CA PRO A 148 -1.42 -12.94 -10.55
C PRO A 148 -0.40 -13.85 -11.24
N PRO A 149 -0.41 -15.17 -10.97
CA PRO A 149 0.44 -16.12 -11.67
C PRO A 149 0.30 -16.00 -13.20
N GLY A 150 1.43 -16.00 -13.90
CA GLY A 150 1.49 -15.86 -15.35
C GLY A 150 1.47 -14.41 -15.87
N TRP A 151 1.21 -13.43 -15.02
CA TRP A 151 1.33 -12.03 -15.40
C TRP A 151 2.79 -11.59 -15.39
N LYS A 152 3.15 -10.74 -16.33
CA LYS A 152 4.48 -10.14 -16.43
C LYS A 152 4.37 -8.63 -16.26
N LEU A 153 5.19 -8.10 -15.37
CA LEU A 153 5.29 -6.66 -15.19
C LEU A 153 6.07 -6.06 -16.35
N TRP A 154 5.45 -5.21 -17.13
CA TRP A 154 6.14 -4.50 -18.20
C TRP A 154 6.97 -3.34 -17.67
N HIS A 155 6.31 -2.47 -16.91
CA HIS A 155 6.90 -1.30 -16.31
C HIS A 155 6.03 -0.82 -15.15
N VAL A 156 6.65 -0.21 -14.15
CA VAL A 156 5.97 0.52 -13.08
C VAL A 156 6.76 1.79 -12.78
N SER A 157 6.07 2.85 -12.45
CA SER A 157 6.67 4.11 -11.99
C SER A 157 6.23 4.39 -10.55
N GLY A 158 7.11 5.06 -9.77
CA GLY A 158 6.82 5.41 -8.38
C GLY A 158 7.02 4.30 -7.37
N ALA A 159 7.59 3.16 -7.77
CA ALA A 159 8.02 2.11 -6.84
C ALA A 159 9.49 2.30 -6.47
N ASP A 160 9.83 2.13 -5.18
CA ASP A 160 11.21 2.24 -4.68
C ASP A 160 12.05 1.03 -5.12
N SER A 161 11.43 -0.14 -5.24
CA SER A 161 12.08 -1.36 -5.70
C SER A 161 11.15 -2.19 -6.58
N ILE A 162 11.73 -2.81 -7.59
CA ILE A 162 11.04 -3.70 -8.53
C ILE A 162 11.85 -4.98 -8.60
N ASN A 163 11.24 -6.12 -8.26
CA ASN A 163 11.96 -7.39 -8.30
C ASN A 163 12.40 -7.71 -9.72
N GLU A 164 11.48 -7.69 -10.68
CA GLU A 164 11.77 -7.88 -12.10
C GLU A 164 10.67 -7.26 -12.95
N SER A 165 11.04 -6.42 -13.92
CA SER A 165 10.13 -5.98 -14.98
C SER A 165 10.67 -6.40 -16.33
N TRP A 166 9.81 -6.43 -17.35
CA TRP A 166 10.27 -6.70 -18.71
C TRP A 166 11.35 -5.71 -19.14
N LEU A 167 11.19 -4.42 -18.82
CA LEU A 167 12.13 -3.38 -19.17
C LEU A 167 13.44 -3.49 -18.38
N SER A 168 13.43 -3.89 -17.12
CA SER A 168 14.63 -3.99 -16.28
C SER A 168 15.52 -5.19 -16.63
N ARG A 169 15.03 -6.16 -17.42
CA ARG A 169 15.80 -7.30 -17.88
C ARG A 169 16.72 -6.97 -19.06
N TRP A 170 16.41 -5.87 -19.79
CA TRP A 170 17.20 -5.48 -20.93
C TRP A 170 18.51 -4.82 -20.51
N ASP A 171 19.61 -5.46 -20.83
CA ASP A 171 20.94 -4.88 -20.65
C ASP A 171 21.52 -4.36 -21.98
N LEU A 172 22.70 -3.75 -21.89
CA LEU A 172 23.36 -3.18 -23.06
C LEU A 172 23.77 -4.26 -24.06
N TRP A 173 24.14 -5.45 -23.58
CA TRP A 173 24.49 -6.58 -24.42
C TRP A 173 23.29 -7.11 -25.21
N ASP A 174 22.14 -7.20 -24.59
CA ASP A 174 20.89 -7.63 -25.24
C ASP A 174 20.52 -6.69 -26.37
N LEU A 175 20.55 -5.38 -26.09
CA LEU A 175 20.29 -4.36 -27.12
C LEU A 175 21.27 -4.43 -28.26
N PHE A 176 22.56 -4.64 -27.97
CA PHE A 176 23.61 -4.80 -28.97
C PHE A 176 23.38 -6.03 -29.85
N LEU A 177 23.11 -7.19 -29.25
CA LEU A 177 22.81 -8.42 -29.98
C LEU A 177 21.54 -8.27 -30.83
N CYS A 178 20.49 -7.70 -30.30
CA CYS A 178 19.27 -7.41 -31.06
C CYS A 178 19.55 -6.50 -32.26
N LEU A 179 20.37 -5.45 -32.08
CA LEU A 179 20.73 -4.53 -33.15
C LEU A 179 21.55 -5.25 -34.24
N LEU A 180 22.49 -6.13 -33.89
CA LEU A 180 23.24 -6.95 -34.84
C LEU A 180 22.29 -7.86 -35.63
N ILE A 181 21.36 -8.56 -34.96
CA ILE A 181 20.41 -9.47 -35.59
C ILE A 181 19.51 -8.71 -36.59
N VAL A 182 18.94 -7.60 -36.13
CA VAL A 182 18.05 -6.76 -36.96
C VAL A 182 18.80 -6.15 -38.13
N GLY A 183 20.05 -5.66 -37.90
CA GLY A 183 20.90 -5.07 -38.92
C GLY A 183 21.31 -6.10 -40.00
N ALA A 184 21.71 -7.31 -39.59
CA ALA A 184 22.00 -8.39 -40.49
C ALA A 184 20.76 -8.81 -41.31
N THR A 185 19.61 -8.94 -40.66
CA THR A 185 18.35 -9.27 -41.33
C THR A 185 17.96 -8.18 -42.33
N PHE A 186 18.10 -6.92 -41.95
CA PHE A 186 17.86 -5.79 -42.87
C PHE A 186 18.76 -5.84 -44.12
N ARG A 187 20.03 -6.10 -43.90
CA ARG A 187 21.02 -6.14 -45.00
C ARG A 187 20.78 -7.31 -45.95
N LEU A 188 20.36 -8.46 -45.43
CA LEU A 188 20.21 -9.70 -46.19
C LEU A 188 18.80 -9.86 -46.79
N LEU A 189 17.77 -9.49 -46.09
CA LEU A 189 16.36 -9.78 -46.43
C LEU A 189 15.49 -8.52 -46.61
N GLY A 190 16.01 -7.36 -46.24
CA GLY A 190 15.31 -6.08 -46.40
C GLY A 190 14.39 -5.68 -45.22
N LEU A 191 13.77 -4.51 -45.35
CA LEU A 191 13.04 -3.81 -44.26
C LEU A 191 11.90 -4.60 -43.64
N ARG A 192 11.14 -5.33 -44.44
CA ARG A 192 9.95 -6.07 -43.95
C ARG A 192 10.37 -7.19 -42.98
N TRP A 193 11.41 -7.89 -43.29
CA TRP A 193 11.97 -8.95 -42.46
C TRP A 193 12.69 -8.40 -41.23
N ALA A 194 13.37 -7.26 -41.36
CA ALA A 194 13.97 -6.59 -40.23
C ALA A 194 12.91 -6.11 -39.20
N ALA A 195 11.79 -5.55 -39.66
CA ALA A 195 10.69 -5.18 -38.79
C ALA A 195 10.08 -6.38 -38.07
N LEU A 196 9.89 -7.51 -38.78
CA LEU A 196 9.41 -8.74 -38.18
C LEU A 196 10.41 -9.29 -37.14
N ALA A 197 11.70 -9.26 -37.44
CA ALA A 197 12.74 -9.68 -36.50
C ALA A 197 12.79 -8.81 -35.25
N THR A 198 12.63 -7.48 -35.38
CA THR A 198 12.55 -6.56 -34.25
C THR A 198 11.38 -6.90 -33.34
N LEU A 199 10.19 -7.10 -33.89
CA LEU A 199 9.00 -7.48 -33.14
C LEU A 199 9.19 -8.82 -32.44
N THR A 200 9.72 -9.81 -33.14
CA THR A 200 9.97 -11.15 -32.59
C THR A 200 10.96 -11.10 -31.44
N LEU A 201 12.08 -10.39 -31.60
CA LEU A 201 13.08 -10.23 -30.54
C LEU A 201 12.51 -9.50 -29.34
N ALA A 202 11.79 -8.40 -29.55
CA ALA A 202 11.17 -7.65 -28.45
C ALA A 202 10.23 -8.51 -27.60
N LEU A 203 9.49 -9.44 -28.23
CA LEU A 203 8.53 -10.28 -27.53
C LEU A 203 9.14 -11.54 -26.91
N ILE A 204 10.16 -12.13 -27.52
CA ILE A 204 10.62 -13.49 -27.21
C ILE A 204 12.02 -13.52 -26.58
N TYR A 205 12.83 -12.46 -26.69
CA TYR A 205 14.25 -12.49 -26.32
C TYR A 205 14.51 -12.97 -24.89
N HIS A 206 13.68 -12.55 -23.94
CA HIS A 206 13.77 -12.91 -22.52
C HIS A 206 12.84 -14.05 -22.10
N GLU A 207 12.24 -14.78 -23.05
CA GLU A 207 11.48 -15.97 -22.71
C GLU A 207 12.42 -17.14 -22.34
N SER A 208 11.96 -18.00 -21.41
CA SER A 208 12.76 -19.10 -20.87
C SER A 208 13.32 -20.08 -21.92
N ASN A 209 12.71 -20.13 -23.11
CA ASN A 209 13.10 -21.00 -24.23
C ASN A 209 13.50 -20.21 -25.48
N ALA A 210 13.91 -18.96 -25.33
CA ALA A 210 14.33 -18.14 -26.47
C ALA A 210 15.57 -18.76 -27.14
N PRO A 211 15.56 -18.98 -28.46
CA PRO A 211 16.67 -19.61 -29.17
C PRO A 211 17.82 -18.62 -29.50
N VAL A 212 18.31 -17.90 -28.48
CA VAL A 212 19.31 -16.82 -28.63
C VAL A 212 20.56 -17.32 -29.35
N ILE A 213 21.07 -18.51 -28.98
CA ILE A 213 22.25 -19.11 -29.63
C ILE A 213 21.97 -19.35 -31.10
N THR A 214 20.80 -19.84 -31.46
CA THR A 214 20.42 -20.10 -32.86
C THR A 214 20.44 -18.80 -33.68
N TRP A 215 19.93 -17.71 -33.12
CA TRP A 215 19.94 -16.39 -33.79
C TRP A 215 21.37 -15.90 -34.04
N VAL A 216 22.25 -16.02 -33.05
CA VAL A 216 23.67 -15.65 -33.20
C VAL A 216 24.38 -16.49 -34.24
N VAL A 217 24.15 -17.81 -34.25
CA VAL A 217 24.70 -18.72 -35.23
C VAL A 217 24.21 -18.40 -36.65
N LEU A 218 22.92 -18.13 -36.82
CA LEU A 218 22.33 -17.75 -38.12
C LEU A 218 22.97 -16.46 -38.69
N ILE A 219 23.22 -15.48 -37.84
CA ILE A 219 23.89 -14.23 -38.27
C ILE A 219 25.31 -14.49 -38.76
N GLY A 220 26.03 -15.40 -38.13
CA GLY A 220 27.39 -15.75 -38.56
C GLY A 220 27.39 -16.60 -39.84
N VAL A 221 26.46 -17.54 -39.97
CA VAL A 221 26.41 -18.50 -41.09
C VAL A 221 25.83 -17.91 -42.37
N LEU A 222 24.77 -17.11 -42.30
CA LEU A 222 24.10 -16.53 -43.47
C LEU A 222 25.03 -15.66 -44.33
N PRO A 223 25.85 -14.75 -43.80
CA PRO A 223 26.85 -14.03 -44.59
C PRO A 223 27.92 -14.91 -45.21
N LEU A 224 28.37 -15.94 -44.47
CA LEU A 224 29.35 -16.92 -44.98
C LEU A 224 28.82 -17.67 -46.19
N LEU A 225 27.55 -18.08 -46.18
CA LEU A 225 26.91 -18.76 -47.30
C LEU A 225 26.83 -17.86 -48.55
N ASN A 226 26.72 -16.54 -48.37
CA ASN A 226 26.69 -15.58 -49.49
C ASN A 226 28.09 -15.30 -50.09
N VAL A 227 29.15 -15.59 -49.36
CA VAL A 227 30.55 -15.40 -49.82
C VAL A 227 31.10 -16.65 -50.47
N LEU A 228 30.54 -17.84 -50.20
CA LEU A 228 30.96 -19.08 -50.86
C LEU A 228 30.62 -19.04 -52.33
N PRO A 229 31.60 -19.33 -53.24
CA PRO A 229 31.31 -19.38 -54.67
C PRO A 229 30.29 -20.47 -54.95
N GLN A 230 29.21 -20.09 -55.62
CA GLN A 230 28.25 -21.05 -56.16
C GLN A 230 28.95 -21.82 -57.28
N GLY A 231 29.39 -23.04 -56.98
CA GLY A 231 29.96 -23.94 -57.95
C GLY A 231 28.93 -24.50 -58.91
#